data_c5d5acc0418438c28d912a1de8601697
#
_entry.id   c5d5acc0418438c28d912a1de8601697
#
_cell.length_a   1.000
_cell.length_b   1.000
_cell.length_c   1.000
_cell.angle_alpha   90.00
_cell.angle_beta   90.00
_cell.angle_gamma   90.00
#
_symmetry.space_group_name_H-M   'P 1'
#
loop_
_entity.id
_entity.type
_entity.pdbx_description
1 polymer ?
#
loop_
_entity_poly.entity_id
_entity_poly.type
_entity_poly.pdbx_seq_one_letter_code
_entity_poly.pdbx_strand_id
1 'polypeptide(L)'
;MLKIAFATSDGTAVDQHFGWCRRFDVYEVGPEGSHLLETRLLEAASDDEQDKIESRLAAVTDCAILNIADIGGTAAAKVVKAKIHPVKVAKGASVSDLLTRYVATLAGSPPPWLRKVLKHSESQPAAQSWTRSVAAVLKGDAA
;
A
#
# COMPACT_ATOMS: atom_id res chain seq x y z
N MET A 1 3.54 12.83 -0.40
CA MET A 1 2.53 11.87 0.09
C MET A 1 2.96 10.43 -0.19
N LEU A 2 2.53 9.52 0.63
CA LEU A 2 2.83 8.10 0.46
C LEU A 2 1.66 7.39 -0.19
N LYS A 3 1.97 6.43 -1.06
CA LYS A 3 0.96 5.47 -1.52
C LYS A 3 0.97 4.28 -0.58
N ILE A 4 -0.17 4.01 0.01
CA ILE A 4 -0.35 2.93 0.97
C ILE A 4 -1.45 2.00 0.47
N ALA A 5 -1.14 0.71 0.35
CA ALA A 5 -2.08 -0.30 -0.11
C ALA A 5 -2.71 -1.04 1.07
N PHE A 6 -3.97 -1.37 0.93
CA PHE A 6 -4.73 -2.13 1.91
C PHE A 6 -5.36 -3.34 1.23
N ALA A 7 -5.03 -4.52 1.70
CA ALA A 7 -5.60 -5.78 1.20
C ALA A 7 -6.98 -5.97 1.83
N THR A 8 -8.02 -5.70 1.07
CA THR A 8 -9.39 -5.64 1.58
C THR A 8 -10.37 -6.23 0.59
N SER A 9 -11.41 -6.91 1.08
CA SER A 9 -12.45 -7.45 0.22
C SER A 9 -13.56 -6.44 -0.05
N ASP A 10 -13.78 -5.49 0.85
CA ASP A 10 -14.92 -4.57 0.78
C ASP A 10 -14.56 -3.09 0.94
N GLY A 11 -13.29 -2.79 1.15
CA GLY A 11 -12.84 -1.40 1.34
C GLY A 11 -12.96 -0.87 2.75
N THR A 12 -13.54 -1.62 3.69
CA THR A 12 -13.73 -1.16 5.05
C THR A 12 -12.75 -1.78 6.05
N ALA A 13 -12.33 -3.01 5.81
CA ALA A 13 -11.46 -3.73 6.73
C ALA A 13 -10.34 -4.45 5.98
N VAL A 14 -9.16 -4.54 6.62
CA VAL A 14 -8.05 -5.34 6.10
C VAL A 14 -8.33 -6.79 6.53
N ASP A 15 -8.71 -7.62 5.58
CA ASP A 15 -9.17 -8.97 5.86
C ASP A 15 -8.59 -10.02 4.92
N GLN A 16 -7.58 -9.67 4.12
CA GLN A 16 -7.06 -10.58 3.10
C GLN A 16 -5.64 -11.04 3.39
N HIS A 17 -5.40 -12.32 3.12
CA HIS A 17 -4.07 -12.90 3.02
C HIS A 17 -3.47 -12.46 1.68
N PHE A 18 -2.19 -12.09 1.67
CA PHE A 18 -1.55 -11.54 0.47
C PHE A 18 -1.70 -12.44 -0.76
N GLY A 19 -1.45 -13.74 -0.62
CA GLY A 19 -1.50 -14.69 -1.73
C GLY A 19 -2.88 -14.92 -2.30
N TRP A 20 -3.93 -14.60 -1.55
CA TRP A 20 -5.31 -14.81 -1.96
C TRP A 20 -6.05 -13.50 -2.21
N CYS A 21 -5.38 -12.39 -2.04
CA CYS A 21 -5.99 -11.08 -2.15
C CYS A 21 -6.44 -10.81 -3.58
N ARG A 22 -7.66 -10.34 -3.74
CA ARG A 22 -8.23 -10.01 -5.05
C ARG A 22 -8.52 -8.53 -5.20
N ARG A 23 -8.19 -7.74 -4.16
CA ARG A 23 -8.44 -6.31 -4.18
C ARG A 23 -7.46 -5.60 -3.27
N PHE A 24 -6.82 -4.57 -3.81
CA PHE A 24 -6.04 -3.62 -3.02
C PHE A 24 -6.65 -2.24 -3.20
N ASP A 25 -7.00 -1.59 -2.11
CA ASP A 25 -7.34 -0.18 -2.13
C ASP A 25 -6.07 0.61 -1.88
N VAL A 26 -5.74 1.51 -2.77
CA VAL A 26 -4.52 2.31 -2.69
C VAL A 26 -4.89 3.75 -2.34
N TYR A 27 -4.33 4.25 -1.25
CA TYR A 27 -4.55 5.61 -0.78
C TYR A 27 -3.29 6.43 -0.90
N GLU A 28 -3.46 7.70 -1.17
CA GLU A 28 -2.39 8.68 -0.95
C GLU A 28 -2.57 9.24 0.45
N VAL A 29 -1.50 9.24 1.24
CA VAL A 29 -1.55 9.59 2.65
C VAL A 29 -0.44 10.59 2.96
N GLY A 30 -0.78 11.67 3.62
CA GLY A 30 0.15 12.69 4.05
C GLY A 30 -0.24 13.24 5.42
N PRO A 31 0.55 14.21 5.94
CA PRO A 31 0.29 14.77 7.27
C PRO A 31 -1.01 15.56 7.37
N GLU A 32 -1.59 15.92 6.24
CA GLU A 32 -2.82 16.72 6.22
C GLU A 32 -4.07 15.90 5.94
N GLY A 33 -3.91 14.63 5.59
CA GLY A 33 -5.06 13.77 5.32
C GLY A 33 -4.74 12.63 4.37
N SER A 34 -5.77 11.95 3.95
CA SER A 34 -5.67 10.82 3.04
C SER A 34 -6.85 10.82 2.07
N HIS A 35 -6.66 10.21 0.91
CA HIS A 35 -7.74 9.99 -0.03
C HIS A 35 -7.49 8.74 -0.85
N LEU A 36 -8.57 8.09 -1.24
CA LEU A 36 -8.52 6.88 -2.07
C LEU A 36 -8.04 7.29 -3.47
N LEU A 37 -6.92 6.70 -3.89
CA LEU A 37 -6.38 6.94 -5.22
C LEU A 37 -7.06 6.04 -6.24
N GLU A 38 -7.09 4.73 -5.95
CA GLU A 38 -7.76 3.77 -6.81
C GLU A 38 -7.97 2.44 -6.10
N THR A 39 -8.91 1.65 -6.62
CA THR A 39 -9.13 0.27 -6.20
C THR A 39 -8.58 -0.63 -7.31
N ARG A 40 -7.65 -1.51 -6.96
CA ARG A 40 -7.00 -2.43 -7.89
C ARG A 40 -7.56 -3.82 -7.69
N LEU A 41 -8.20 -4.34 -8.72
CA LEU A 41 -8.79 -5.67 -8.67
C LEU A 41 -7.87 -6.67 -9.35
N LEU A 42 -7.81 -7.88 -8.79
CA LEU A 42 -6.98 -8.95 -9.31
C LEU A 42 -7.85 -10.16 -9.66
N GLU A 43 -7.36 -10.94 -10.61
CA GLU A 43 -7.97 -12.21 -10.96
C GLU A 43 -7.88 -13.18 -9.79
N ALA A 44 -8.71 -14.21 -9.80
CA ALA A 44 -8.63 -15.26 -8.80
C ALA A 44 -7.22 -15.86 -8.79
N ALA A 45 -6.74 -16.21 -7.61
CA ALA A 45 -5.41 -16.77 -7.46
C ALA A 45 -5.30 -18.07 -8.25
N SER A 46 -4.21 -18.25 -9.00
CA SER A 46 -3.90 -19.49 -9.67
C SER A 46 -3.39 -20.52 -8.66
N ASP A 47 -3.30 -21.78 -9.06
CA ASP A 47 -2.71 -22.81 -8.21
C ASP A 47 -1.19 -22.67 -8.09
N ASP A 48 -0.58 -21.92 -9.00
CA ASP A 48 0.85 -21.68 -8.98
C ASP A 48 1.20 -20.62 -7.94
N GLU A 49 1.96 -21.01 -6.93
CA GLU A 49 2.34 -20.14 -5.83
C GLU A 49 3.12 -18.92 -6.30
N GLN A 50 4.01 -19.12 -7.27
CA GLN A 50 4.81 -18.05 -7.80
C GLN A 50 3.97 -17.02 -8.55
N ASP A 51 3.02 -17.48 -9.35
CA ASP A 51 2.11 -16.59 -10.08
C ASP A 51 1.25 -15.78 -9.12
N LYS A 52 0.81 -16.38 -8.01
CA LYS A 52 0.04 -15.68 -7.00
C LYS A 52 0.85 -14.53 -6.41
N ILE A 53 2.10 -14.80 -6.06
CA ILE A 53 2.97 -13.80 -5.46
C ILE A 53 3.29 -12.70 -6.47
N GLU A 54 3.69 -13.08 -7.67
CA GLU A 54 4.12 -12.10 -8.68
C GLU A 54 2.99 -11.17 -9.11
N SER A 55 1.78 -11.70 -9.29
CA SER A 55 0.64 -10.88 -9.69
C SER A 55 0.24 -9.88 -8.60
N ARG A 56 0.29 -10.31 -7.34
CA ARG A 56 -0.03 -9.43 -6.22
C ARG A 56 1.06 -8.40 -6.01
N LEU A 57 2.31 -8.80 -6.12
CA LEU A 57 3.43 -7.89 -6.00
C LEU A 57 3.37 -6.82 -7.09
N ALA A 58 3.11 -7.21 -8.33
CA ALA A 58 3.01 -6.26 -9.44
C ALA A 58 1.92 -5.21 -9.18
N ALA A 59 0.86 -5.59 -8.49
CA ALA A 59 -0.24 -4.67 -8.21
C ALA A 59 0.12 -3.59 -7.18
N VAL A 60 1.21 -3.76 -6.41
CA VAL A 60 1.55 -2.83 -5.32
C VAL A 60 3.00 -2.34 -5.38
N THR A 61 3.70 -2.55 -6.49
CA THR A 61 5.13 -2.15 -6.60
C THR A 61 5.35 -0.65 -6.45
N ASP A 62 4.36 0.16 -6.75
CA ASP A 62 4.44 1.61 -6.63
C ASP A 62 4.04 2.11 -5.23
N CYS A 63 3.64 1.21 -4.34
CA CYS A 63 3.23 1.57 -3.00
C CYS A 63 4.42 1.50 -2.03
N ALA A 64 4.42 2.38 -1.04
CA ALA A 64 5.47 2.41 -0.03
C ALA A 64 5.18 1.44 1.12
N ILE A 65 3.91 1.25 1.43
CA ILE A 65 3.46 0.43 2.56
C ILE A 65 2.32 -0.47 2.07
N LEU A 66 2.33 -1.71 2.56
CA LEU A 66 1.29 -2.69 2.26
C LEU A 66 0.71 -3.21 3.58
N ASN A 67 -0.59 -3.01 3.78
CA ASN A 67 -1.29 -3.51 4.97
C ASN A 67 -2.03 -4.79 4.60
N ILE A 68 -1.74 -5.87 5.32
CA ILE A 68 -2.31 -7.19 5.06
C ILE A 68 -2.69 -7.87 6.37
N ALA A 69 -3.66 -8.77 6.30
CA ALA A 69 -4.04 -9.58 7.46
C ALA A 69 -3.04 -10.72 7.67
N ASP A 70 -2.47 -11.25 6.60
CA ASP A 70 -1.47 -12.29 6.68
C ASP A 70 -0.66 -12.36 5.39
N ILE A 71 0.57 -12.89 5.49
CA ILE A 71 1.46 -13.04 4.35
C ILE A 71 2.46 -14.16 4.64
N GLY A 72 2.70 -15.01 3.64
CA GLY A 72 3.71 -16.06 3.77
C GLY A 72 5.12 -15.51 3.72
N GLY A 73 6.09 -16.28 4.26
CA GLY A 73 7.47 -15.83 4.36
C GLY A 73 8.12 -15.51 3.03
N THR A 74 7.89 -16.33 2.01
CA THR A 74 8.44 -16.09 0.67
C THR A 74 7.90 -14.80 0.07
N ALA A 75 6.60 -14.58 0.19
CA ALA A 75 5.97 -13.35 -0.30
C ALA A 75 6.46 -12.12 0.46
N ALA A 76 6.58 -12.24 1.78
CA ALA A 76 7.08 -11.14 2.61
C ALA A 76 8.50 -10.73 2.19
N ALA A 77 9.37 -11.71 1.94
CA ALA A 77 10.73 -11.43 1.50
C ALA A 77 10.75 -10.69 0.15
N LYS A 78 9.90 -11.09 -0.78
CA LYS A 78 9.81 -10.43 -2.08
C LYS A 78 9.25 -9.01 -1.98
N VAL A 79 8.29 -8.78 -1.10
CA VAL A 79 7.73 -7.46 -0.84
C VAL A 79 8.80 -6.53 -0.29
N VAL A 80 9.57 -7.00 0.70
CA VAL A 80 10.67 -6.21 1.28
C VAL A 80 11.75 -5.94 0.25
N LYS A 81 12.10 -6.93 -0.57
CA LYS A 81 13.09 -6.76 -1.63
C LYS A 81 12.64 -5.72 -2.66
N ALA A 82 11.35 -5.61 -2.90
CA ALA A 82 10.77 -4.60 -3.79
C ALA A 82 10.67 -3.22 -3.13
N LYS A 83 11.19 -3.05 -1.92
CA LYS A 83 11.20 -1.79 -1.19
C LYS A 83 9.81 -1.34 -0.74
N ILE A 84 8.93 -2.28 -0.51
CA ILE A 84 7.61 -2.05 0.06
C ILE A 84 7.66 -2.51 1.51
N HIS A 85 7.14 -1.71 2.43
CA HIS A 85 7.13 -2.09 3.84
C HIS A 85 5.83 -2.84 4.16
N PRO A 86 5.88 -4.15 4.46
CA PRO A 86 4.67 -4.90 4.81
C PRO A 86 4.31 -4.66 6.27
N VAL A 87 3.03 -4.40 6.51
CA VAL A 87 2.49 -4.22 7.86
C VAL A 87 1.37 -5.23 8.06
N LYS A 88 1.63 -6.22 8.89
CA LYS A 88 0.62 -7.21 9.25
C LYS A 88 -0.27 -6.61 10.35
N VAL A 89 -1.56 -6.56 10.09
CA VAL A 89 -2.53 -6.03 11.05
C VAL A 89 -3.52 -7.13 11.44
N ALA A 90 -4.27 -6.90 12.50
CA ALA A 90 -5.28 -7.85 12.92
C ALA A 90 -6.32 -7.99 11.82
N LYS A 91 -6.75 -9.23 11.53
CA LYS A 91 -7.80 -9.46 10.54
C LYS A 91 -9.07 -8.71 10.95
N GLY A 92 -9.57 -7.91 10.04
CA GLY A 92 -10.73 -7.07 10.31
C GLY A 92 -10.39 -5.66 10.80
N ALA A 93 -9.10 -5.31 10.87
CA ALA A 93 -8.70 -3.96 11.27
C ALA A 93 -9.29 -2.94 10.30
N SER A 94 -9.83 -1.85 10.84
CA SER A 94 -10.51 -0.82 10.06
C SER A 94 -9.52 -0.04 9.20
N VAL A 95 -9.77 0.02 7.90
CA VAL A 95 -8.98 0.83 6.96
C VAL A 95 -9.02 2.30 7.40
N SER A 96 -10.20 2.79 7.76
CA SER A 96 -10.37 4.16 8.22
C SER A 96 -9.54 4.47 9.46
N ASP A 97 -9.51 3.56 10.43
CA ASP A 97 -8.71 3.74 11.65
C ASP A 97 -7.22 3.72 11.34
N LEU A 98 -6.79 2.82 10.46
CA LEU A 98 -5.38 2.76 10.06
C LEU A 98 -4.97 4.05 9.35
N LEU A 99 -5.81 4.56 8.46
CA LEU A 99 -5.53 5.82 7.76
C LEU A 99 -5.40 6.98 8.75
N THR A 100 -6.29 7.04 9.73
CA THR A 100 -6.23 8.08 10.76
C THR A 100 -4.90 8.03 11.51
N ARG A 101 -4.43 6.81 11.84
CA ARG A 101 -3.14 6.63 12.51
C ARG A 101 -1.98 7.04 11.63
N TYR A 102 -1.99 6.68 10.35
CA TYR A 102 -0.93 7.08 9.43
C TYR A 102 -0.85 8.59 9.30
N VAL A 103 -1.98 9.26 9.12
CA VAL A 103 -2.02 10.72 9.01
C VAL A 103 -1.46 11.36 10.29
N ALA A 104 -1.90 10.91 11.45
CA ALA A 104 -1.44 11.45 12.73
C ALA A 104 0.07 11.23 12.92
N THR A 105 0.55 10.04 12.55
CA THR A 105 1.97 9.70 12.66
C THR A 105 2.81 10.56 11.72
N LEU A 106 2.34 10.81 10.51
CA LEU A 106 3.06 11.65 9.55
C LEU A 106 3.05 13.13 9.95
N ALA A 107 2.00 13.57 10.64
CA ALA A 107 1.90 14.94 11.13
C ALA A 107 2.76 15.17 12.38
N GLY A 108 3.08 14.09 13.10
CA GLY A 108 3.88 14.14 14.32
C GLY A 108 5.33 13.75 14.08
N SER A 109 5.83 12.84 14.91
CA SER A 109 7.21 12.34 14.82
C SER A 109 7.19 10.90 14.29
N PRO A 110 7.36 10.69 12.99
CA PRO A 110 7.34 9.33 12.45
C PRO A 110 8.42 8.45 13.07
N PRO A 111 8.12 7.17 13.35
CA PRO A 111 9.13 6.24 13.85
C PRO A 111 10.22 5.99 12.80
N PRO A 112 11.38 5.46 13.21
CA PRO A 112 12.51 5.27 12.28
C PRO A 112 12.17 4.49 11.02
N TRP A 113 11.35 3.43 11.11
CA TRP A 113 11.00 2.65 9.94
C TRP A 113 10.19 3.47 8.93
N LEU A 114 9.31 4.33 9.43
CA LEU A 114 8.49 5.16 8.55
C LEU A 114 9.32 6.30 7.96
N ARG A 115 10.24 6.86 8.71
CA ARG A 115 11.18 7.86 8.17
C ARG A 115 12.02 7.29 7.04
N LYS A 116 12.42 6.02 7.17
CA LYS A 116 13.17 5.34 6.13
C LYS A 116 12.30 5.13 4.89
N VAL A 117 11.05 4.77 5.06
CA VAL A 117 10.08 4.62 3.97
C VAL A 117 9.87 5.96 3.25
N LEU A 118 9.71 7.03 3.99
CA LEU A 118 9.55 8.37 3.44
C LEU A 118 10.76 8.77 2.61
N LYS A 119 11.94 8.55 3.13
CA LYS A 119 13.19 8.88 2.44
C LYS A 119 13.32 8.10 1.14
N HIS A 120 13.02 6.80 1.17
CA HIS A 120 13.07 5.97 -0.02
C HIS A 120 12.04 6.42 -1.07
N SER A 121 10.83 6.71 -0.64
CA SER A 121 9.77 7.19 -1.52
C SER A 121 10.16 8.48 -2.23
N GLU A 122 10.80 9.40 -1.52
CA GLU A 122 11.29 10.65 -2.11
C GLU A 122 12.41 10.43 -3.12
N SER A 123 13.20 9.38 -2.95
CA SER A 123 14.35 9.12 -3.80
C SER A 123 14.05 8.24 -5.01
N GLN A 124 12.77 7.95 -5.30
CA GLN A 124 12.37 7.10 -6.41
C GLN A 124 11.73 7.88 -7.55
N PRO A 125 12.54 8.54 -8.39
CA PRO A 125 11.98 9.31 -9.50
C PRO A 125 11.29 8.44 -10.54
N ALA A 126 11.76 7.20 -10.74
CA ALA A 126 11.15 6.29 -11.71
C ALA A 126 9.71 5.92 -11.36
N ALA A 127 9.41 5.78 -10.07
CA ALA A 127 8.05 5.53 -9.62
C ALA A 127 7.14 6.73 -9.84
N GLN A 128 7.74 7.87 -10.10
CA GLN A 128 7.01 9.12 -10.32
C GLN A 128 6.51 9.26 -11.75
N SER A 129 7.07 8.55 -12.70
CA SER A 129 6.81 8.84 -14.10
C SER A 129 5.35 8.62 -14.51
N TRP A 130 4.74 7.51 -14.14
CA TRP A 130 3.30 7.33 -14.40
C TRP A 130 2.43 7.94 -13.31
N THR A 131 2.93 7.93 -12.08
CA THR A 131 2.27 8.56 -10.95
C THR A 131 2.07 10.05 -11.20
N ARG A 132 2.99 10.64 -11.95
CA ARG A 132 2.90 12.06 -12.26
C ARG A 132 1.68 12.40 -13.08
N SER A 133 1.27 11.53 -14.00
CA SER A 133 0.05 11.76 -14.78
C SER A 133 -1.18 11.78 -13.88
N VAL A 134 -1.26 10.81 -12.97
CA VAL A 134 -2.34 10.74 -11.98
C VAL A 134 -2.21 11.89 -10.98
N ALA A 135 -0.99 12.13 -10.50
CA ALA A 135 -0.73 13.17 -9.51
C ALA A 135 -0.98 14.57 -10.08
N ALA A 136 -0.78 14.78 -11.37
CA ALA A 136 -1.07 16.07 -11.99
C ALA A 136 -2.57 16.38 -11.92
N VAL A 137 -3.40 15.37 -12.11
CA VAL A 137 -4.85 15.50 -11.96
C VAL A 137 -5.21 15.74 -10.49
N LEU A 138 -4.62 14.93 -9.60
CA LEU A 138 -4.88 15.04 -8.17
C LEU A 138 -4.36 16.34 -7.58
N LYS A 139 -3.24 16.84 -8.07
CA LYS A 139 -2.71 18.12 -7.62
C LYS A 139 -3.62 19.28 -7.98
N GLY A 140 -4.30 19.19 -9.10
CA GLY A 140 -5.31 20.17 -9.45
C GLY A 140 -6.42 20.22 -8.41
N ASP A 141 -6.74 19.06 -7.83
CA ASP A 141 -7.75 18.94 -6.78
C ASP A 141 -7.20 19.28 -5.40
N ALA A 142 -5.96 18.93 -5.15
CA ALA A 142 -5.35 19.08 -3.83
C ALA A 142 -4.75 20.47 -3.62
N ALA A 143 -4.45 21.13 -4.70
CA ALA A 143 -3.89 22.47 -4.60
C ALA A 143 -4.98 23.48 -4.26
#